data_3b633850f0f9057e55eff4bd763e4723
#
_entry.id   3b633850f0f9057e55eff4bd763e4723
#
_cell.length_a   1.000
_cell.length_b   1.000
_cell.length_c   1.000
_cell.angle_alpha   90.00
_cell.angle_beta   90.00
_cell.angle_gamma   90.00
#
_symmetry.space_group_name_H-M   'P 1'
#
loop_
_entity.id
_entity.type
_entity.pdbx_description
1 polymer ?
#
loop_
_entity_poly.entity_id
_entity_poly.type
_entity_poly.pdbx_seq_one_letter_code
_entity_poly.pdbx_strand_id
1 'polypeptide(L)'
;EFLWGLRLNNERGWFLAHKEEFLTYVDGPTRELARELTAEMTRLYPQLGLVSKVSRIYRDARRLYGRGPYKDHLWFSLRRPAEHEGATPCFFFEVAPERYSYGMGCWDPTPLTMAKLRARMDRDPAEAEKLVRQVARRGEFQLEGESYKRPKGDPGPLLYPWYNSRQFSLCRDENCEGPYFTAELRDRVLEGWKPLAPASRWVEAAAADPSPDHM
;
A
#
# COMPACT_ATOMS: atom_id res chain seq x y z
N GLU A 1 -9.52 18.38 9.58
CA GLU A 1 -10.18 18.64 10.90
C GLU A 1 -10.96 17.42 11.39
N PHE A 2 -11.87 16.81 10.60
CA PHE A 2 -12.69 15.67 11.02
C PHE A 2 -11.87 14.50 11.64
N LEU A 3 -10.80 14.05 10.98
CA LEU A 3 -10.00 12.91 11.46
C LEU A 3 -9.29 13.22 12.78
N TRP A 4 -8.88 14.45 13.00
CA TRP A 4 -8.38 14.93 14.31
C TRP A 4 -9.46 14.88 15.37
N GLY A 5 -10.65 15.41 15.06
CA GLY A 5 -11.81 15.36 15.97
C GLY A 5 -12.17 13.92 16.35
N LEU A 6 -12.17 13.01 15.37
CA LEU A 6 -12.46 11.59 15.59
C LEU A 6 -11.38 10.90 16.44
N ARG A 7 -10.11 11.25 16.29
CA ARG A 7 -9.02 10.71 17.11
C ARG A 7 -9.18 11.09 18.59
N LEU A 8 -9.59 12.33 18.85
CA LEU A 8 -9.75 12.85 20.22
C LEU A 8 -11.07 12.41 20.86
N ASN A 9 -12.10 12.12 20.05
CA ASN A 9 -13.44 11.76 20.48
C ASN A 9 -13.90 10.45 19.85
N ASN A 10 -13.14 9.37 20.03
CA ASN A 10 -13.36 8.11 19.32
C ASN A 10 -14.49 7.30 19.96
N GLU A 11 -15.72 7.83 19.89
CA GLU A 11 -16.93 7.23 20.41
C GLU A 11 -18.11 7.37 19.45
N ARG A 12 -19.11 6.48 19.61
CA ARG A 12 -20.26 6.40 18.71
C ARG A 12 -21.09 7.69 18.69
N GLY A 13 -21.30 8.32 19.83
CA GLY A 13 -22.10 9.56 19.95
C GLY A 13 -21.50 10.68 19.13
N TRP A 14 -20.20 10.92 19.29
CA TRP A 14 -19.47 11.93 18.54
C TRP A 14 -19.53 11.66 17.04
N PHE A 15 -19.22 10.43 16.62
CA PHE A 15 -19.23 10.06 15.19
C PHE A 15 -20.60 10.27 14.55
N LEU A 16 -21.69 9.90 15.24
CA LEU A 16 -23.04 10.08 14.70
C LEU A 16 -23.41 11.56 14.54
N ALA A 17 -22.96 12.41 15.45
CA ALA A 17 -23.19 13.87 15.37
C ALA A 17 -22.40 14.52 14.19
N HIS A 18 -21.25 13.96 13.79
CA HIS A 18 -20.40 14.48 12.72
C HIS A 18 -20.38 13.59 11.46
N LYS A 19 -21.36 12.69 11.31
CA LYS A 19 -21.41 11.73 10.22
C LYS A 19 -21.48 12.40 8.84
N GLU A 20 -22.20 13.49 8.71
CA GLU A 20 -22.33 14.24 7.45
C GLU A 20 -20.98 14.86 7.04
N GLU A 21 -20.20 15.34 8.01
CA GLU A 21 -18.85 15.83 7.75
C GLU A 21 -17.93 14.71 7.24
N PHE A 22 -18.02 13.52 7.85
CA PHE A 22 -17.29 12.34 7.39
C PHE A 22 -17.64 12.00 5.94
N LEU A 23 -18.92 11.92 5.61
CA LEU A 23 -19.38 11.57 4.27
C LEU A 23 -18.96 12.61 3.23
N THR A 24 -19.06 13.89 3.57
CA THR A 24 -18.79 14.99 2.65
C THR A 24 -17.30 15.25 2.44
N TYR A 25 -16.49 15.19 3.50
CA TYR A 25 -15.11 15.68 3.45
C TYR A 25 -14.06 14.57 3.52
N VAL A 26 -14.45 13.32 3.86
CA VAL A 26 -13.50 12.21 3.97
C VAL A 26 -13.90 11.04 3.07
N ASP A 27 -15.05 10.42 3.30
CA ASP A 27 -15.45 9.19 2.59
C ASP A 27 -15.74 9.46 1.11
N GLY A 28 -16.54 10.47 0.81
CA GLY A 28 -16.91 10.85 -0.57
C GLY A 28 -15.67 11.16 -1.44
N PRO A 29 -14.83 12.13 -1.05
CA PRO A 29 -13.60 12.45 -1.80
C PRO A 29 -12.64 11.26 -1.94
N THR A 30 -12.49 10.44 -0.88
CA THR A 30 -11.64 9.24 -0.95
C THR A 30 -12.16 8.21 -1.95
N ARG A 31 -13.49 8.00 -2.01
CA ARG A 31 -14.11 7.09 -2.98
C ARG A 31 -14.00 7.60 -4.40
N GLU A 32 -14.16 8.89 -4.60
CA GLU A 32 -14.02 9.51 -5.92
C GLU A 32 -12.57 9.40 -6.43
N LEU A 33 -11.59 9.73 -5.58
CA LEU A 33 -10.17 9.55 -5.90
C LEU A 33 -9.85 8.09 -6.24
N ALA A 34 -10.39 7.13 -5.46
CA ALA A 34 -10.21 5.70 -5.73
C ALA A 34 -10.80 5.30 -7.10
N ARG A 35 -11.98 5.82 -7.45
CA ARG A 35 -12.65 5.57 -8.74
C ARG A 35 -11.83 6.10 -9.91
N GLU A 36 -11.37 7.34 -9.83
CA GLU A 36 -10.58 7.98 -10.88
C GLU A 36 -9.23 7.30 -11.08
N LEU A 37 -8.50 7.04 -10.01
CA LEU A 37 -7.21 6.36 -10.07
C LEU A 37 -7.35 4.91 -10.58
N THR A 38 -8.43 4.23 -10.23
CA THR A 38 -8.71 2.88 -10.76
C THR A 38 -8.90 2.93 -12.28
N ALA A 39 -9.69 3.89 -12.77
CA ALA A 39 -9.93 4.05 -14.20
C ALA A 39 -8.62 4.33 -14.96
N GLU A 40 -7.80 5.27 -14.48
CA GLU A 40 -6.52 5.62 -15.10
C GLU A 40 -5.50 4.47 -15.05
N MET A 41 -5.34 3.81 -13.92
CA MET A 41 -4.44 2.67 -13.79
C MET A 41 -4.88 1.48 -14.66
N THR A 42 -6.19 1.23 -14.78
CA THR A 42 -6.72 0.21 -15.68
C THR A 42 -6.48 0.56 -17.15
N ARG A 43 -6.62 1.82 -17.52
CA ARG A 43 -6.32 2.31 -18.88
C ARG A 43 -4.83 2.16 -19.23
N LEU A 44 -3.94 2.50 -18.28
CA LEU A 44 -2.49 2.45 -18.50
C LEU A 44 -1.91 1.03 -18.41
N TYR A 45 -2.47 0.21 -17.54
CA TYR A 45 -1.97 -1.14 -17.20
C TYR A 45 -3.10 -2.17 -17.16
N PRO A 46 -3.83 -2.40 -18.27
CA PRO A 46 -5.00 -3.29 -18.28
C PRO A 46 -4.65 -4.73 -17.86
N GLN A 47 -3.41 -5.15 -18.10
CA GLN A 47 -2.92 -6.48 -17.73
C GLN A 47 -2.81 -6.71 -16.21
N LEU A 48 -2.80 -5.64 -15.40
CA LEU A 48 -2.78 -5.77 -13.94
C LEU A 48 -4.14 -6.19 -13.37
N GLY A 49 -5.24 -6.01 -14.11
CA GLY A 49 -6.58 -6.43 -13.69
C GLY A 49 -6.99 -5.83 -12.34
N LEU A 50 -6.71 -4.54 -12.14
CA LEU A 50 -6.88 -3.87 -10.85
C LEU A 50 -8.35 -3.59 -10.54
N VAL A 51 -8.73 -3.87 -9.30
CA VAL A 51 -10.00 -3.42 -8.70
C VAL A 51 -9.71 -2.65 -7.42
N SER A 52 -10.51 -1.62 -7.16
CA SER A 52 -10.36 -0.83 -5.94
C SER A 52 -11.18 -1.40 -4.79
N LYS A 53 -10.63 -1.23 -3.59
CA LYS A 53 -11.33 -1.47 -2.32
C LYS A 53 -11.06 -0.32 -1.38
N VAL A 54 -12.12 0.39 -0.98
CA VAL A 54 -12.04 1.44 0.03
C VAL A 54 -12.32 0.85 1.41
N SER A 55 -11.48 1.18 2.38
CA SER A 55 -11.62 0.69 3.75
C SER A 55 -12.87 1.28 4.42
N ARG A 56 -13.43 0.56 5.39
CA ARG A 56 -14.45 1.12 6.29
C ARG A 56 -13.78 1.91 7.40
N ILE A 57 -14.43 2.98 7.87
CA ILE A 57 -13.95 3.76 9.02
C ILE A 57 -13.97 2.95 10.33
N TYR A 58 -14.87 1.97 10.43
CA TYR A 58 -15.00 1.13 11.61
C TYR A 58 -13.80 0.21 11.82
N ARG A 59 -13.33 0.09 13.06
CA ARG A 59 -12.39 -0.96 13.44
C ARG A 59 -13.09 -2.32 13.51
N ASP A 60 -12.35 -3.37 13.29
CA ASP A 60 -12.83 -4.73 13.57
C ASP A 60 -12.99 -4.87 15.10
N ALA A 61 -14.19 -5.21 15.54
CA ALA A 61 -14.51 -5.37 16.96
C ALA A 61 -13.58 -6.37 17.69
N ARG A 62 -13.03 -7.36 16.96
CA ARG A 62 -12.07 -8.34 17.49
C ARG A 62 -10.67 -7.75 17.72
N ARG A 63 -10.38 -6.56 17.17
CA ARG A 63 -9.06 -5.92 17.16
C ARG A 63 -9.07 -4.52 17.80
N LEU A 64 -9.99 -4.26 18.72
CA LEU A 64 -10.08 -2.95 19.38
C LEU A 64 -8.88 -2.69 20.30
N TYR A 65 -8.47 -3.69 21.10
CA TYR A 65 -7.32 -3.60 22.01
C TYR A 65 -7.33 -2.30 22.86
N GLY A 66 -8.49 -1.90 23.39
CA GLY A 66 -8.66 -0.67 24.17
C GLY A 66 -8.74 0.62 23.33
N ARG A 67 -8.63 0.53 22.01
CA ARG A 67 -8.85 1.67 21.09
C ARG A 67 -10.32 1.83 20.78
N GLY A 68 -10.77 3.06 20.48
CA GLY A 68 -12.14 3.34 20.11
C GLY A 68 -12.62 2.61 18.84
N PRO A 69 -13.94 2.61 18.58
CA PRO A 69 -14.54 1.81 17.50
C PRO A 69 -14.22 2.28 16.09
N TYR A 70 -13.61 3.44 15.92
CA TYR A 70 -13.30 4.01 14.62
C TYR A 70 -11.79 4.08 14.39
N LYS A 71 -11.40 3.96 13.12
CA LYS A 71 -10.05 4.34 12.67
C LYS A 71 -10.01 5.86 12.51
N ASP A 72 -8.89 6.46 12.79
CA ASP A 72 -8.60 7.86 12.54
C ASP A 72 -7.93 8.10 11.19
N HIS A 73 -8.00 7.13 10.30
CA HIS A 73 -7.48 7.13 8.95
C HIS A 73 -8.42 6.37 8.02
N LEU A 74 -8.40 6.73 6.75
CA LEU A 74 -9.12 6.01 5.70
C LEU A 74 -8.16 5.69 4.58
N TRP A 75 -8.26 4.49 4.00
CA TRP A 75 -7.41 4.07 2.90
C TRP A 75 -8.20 3.36 1.81
N PHE A 76 -7.66 3.33 0.62
CA PHE A 76 -8.08 2.42 -0.43
C PHE A 76 -6.87 1.73 -1.08
N SER A 77 -7.12 0.60 -1.70
CA SER A 77 -6.11 -0.13 -2.46
C SER A 77 -6.65 -0.54 -3.83
N LEU A 78 -5.74 -0.58 -4.80
CA LEU A 78 -5.96 -1.13 -6.13
C LEU A 78 -5.12 -2.39 -6.26
N ARG A 79 -5.76 -3.52 -6.52
CA ARG A 79 -5.08 -4.81 -6.63
C ARG A 79 -5.82 -5.76 -7.54
N ARG A 80 -5.13 -6.79 -8.01
CA ARG A 80 -5.79 -7.95 -8.62
C ARG A 80 -6.61 -8.69 -7.53
N PRO A 81 -7.85 -9.11 -7.83
CA PRO A 81 -8.59 -9.98 -6.93
C PRO A 81 -7.81 -11.27 -6.63
N ALA A 82 -7.74 -11.66 -5.37
CA ALA A 82 -7.09 -12.87 -4.91
C ALA A 82 -7.87 -13.47 -3.74
N GLU A 83 -7.68 -14.78 -3.49
CA GLU A 83 -8.34 -15.49 -2.39
C GLU A 83 -7.94 -14.93 -1.02
N HIS A 84 -6.68 -14.50 -0.87
CA HIS A 84 -6.17 -13.89 0.36
C HIS A 84 -5.82 -12.42 0.13
N GLU A 85 -6.57 -11.54 0.80
CA GLU A 85 -6.27 -10.11 0.83
C GLU A 85 -4.89 -9.86 1.47
N GLY A 86 -4.06 -9.04 0.81
CA GLY A 86 -2.71 -8.71 1.29
C GLY A 86 -1.60 -9.65 0.81
N ALA A 87 -1.95 -10.84 0.29
CA ALA A 87 -0.97 -11.76 -0.30
C ALA A 87 -0.44 -11.32 -1.66
N THR A 88 -1.16 -10.43 -2.35
CA THR A 88 -0.77 -9.85 -3.63
C THR A 88 -0.33 -8.39 -3.46
N PRO A 89 0.58 -7.90 -4.33
CA PRO A 89 0.94 -6.50 -4.30
C PRO A 89 -0.28 -5.63 -4.64
N CYS A 90 -0.38 -4.48 -3.98
CA CYS A 90 -1.40 -3.49 -4.29
C CYS A 90 -0.81 -2.08 -4.29
N PHE A 91 -1.39 -1.21 -5.11
CA PHE A 91 -1.21 0.23 -4.97
C PHE A 91 -2.14 0.71 -3.86
N PHE A 92 -1.71 1.66 -3.08
CA PHE A 92 -2.50 2.18 -1.96
C PHE A 92 -2.43 3.69 -1.84
N PHE A 93 -3.47 4.22 -1.26
CA PHE A 93 -3.55 5.59 -0.76
C PHE A 93 -4.18 5.55 0.62
N GLU A 94 -3.62 6.29 1.56
CA GLU A 94 -4.15 6.45 2.92
C GLU A 94 -4.15 7.92 3.29
N VAL A 95 -5.19 8.38 3.96
CA VAL A 95 -5.25 9.70 4.61
C VAL A 95 -5.40 9.53 6.11
N ALA A 96 -4.56 10.21 6.86
CA ALA A 96 -4.53 10.32 8.30
C ALA A 96 -4.59 11.80 8.71
N PRO A 97 -4.78 12.14 10.00
CA PRO A 97 -4.84 13.53 10.44
C PRO A 97 -3.63 14.38 10.06
N GLU A 98 -2.43 13.80 10.09
CA GLU A 98 -1.16 14.52 9.88
C GLU A 98 -0.74 14.55 8.41
N ARG A 99 -1.06 13.49 7.67
CA ARG A 99 -0.48 13.23 6.34
C ARG A 99 -1.39 12.39 5.47
N TYR A 100 -1.07 12.34 4.21
CA TYR A 100 -1.49 11.26 3.34
C TYR A 100 -0.27 10.47 2.86
N SER A 101 -0.50 9.20 2.61
CA SER A 101 0.53 8.26 2.20
C SER A 101 0.07 7.50 0.97
N TYR A 102 0.97 7.24 0.04
CA TYR A 102 0.65 6.43 -1.13
C TYR A 102 1.86 5.64 -1.63
N GLY A 103 1.59 4.61 -2.37
CA GLY A 103 2.66 3.76 -2.85
C GLY A 103 2.19 2.39 -3.34
N MET A 104 3.07 1.40 -3.20
CA MET A 104 2.79 0.00 -3.53
C MET A 104 3.38 -0.92 -2.48
N GLY A 105 2.66 -1.96 -2.09
CA GLY A 105 3.17 -2.89 -1.10
C GLY A 105 2.45 -4.24 -1.09
N CYS A 106 2.99 -5.11 -0.25
CA CYS A 106 2.45 -6.43 0.03
C CYS A 106 2.44 -6.61 1.56
N TRP A 107 1.27 -6.44 2.18
CA TRP A 107 1.15 -6.30 3.65
C TRP A 107 0.99 -7.62 4.39
N ASP A 108 0.48 -8.66 3.73
CA ASP A 108 0.26 -9.97 4.36
C ASP A 108 0.67 -11.10 3.40
N PRO A 109 1.91 -11.06 2.88
CA PRO A 109 2.40 -12.12 2.02
C PRO A 109 2.59 -13.39 2.85
N THR A 110 2.26 -14.52 2.25
CA THR A 110 2.56 -15.81 2.89
C THR A 110 4.09 -16.02 2.98
N PRO A 111 4.56 -16.82 3.96
CA PRO A 111 5.98 -17.21 4.00
C PRO A 111 6.49 -17.80 2.67
N LEU A 112 5.63 -18.55 1.98
CA LEU A 112 5.92 -19.09 0.66
C LEU A 112 6.09 -18.00 -0.40
N THR A 113 5.22 -16.99 -0.42
CA THR A 113 5.37 -15.84 -1.33
C THR A 113 6.72 -15.16 -1.14
N MET A 114 7.12 -14.91 0.11
CA MET A 114 8.42 -14.31 0.40
C MET A 114 9.61 -15.23 0.08
N ALA A 115 9.45 -16.55 0.20
CA ALA A 115 10.46 -17.51 -0.24
C ALA A 115 10.63 -17.49 -1.77
N LYS A 116 9.53 -17.43 -2.52
CA LYS A 116 9.55 -17.31 -3.99
C LYS A 116 10.20 -16.00 -4.46
N LEU A 117 9.93 -14.88 -3.77
CA LEU A 117 10.58 -13.60 -4.05
C LEU A 117 12.11 -13.70 -3.88
N ARG A 118 12.57 -14.32 -2.79
CA ARG A 118 14.01 -14.56 -2.57
C ARG A 118 14.62 -15.45 -3.65
N ALA A 119 13.98 -16.58 -3.94
CA ALA A 119 14.45 -17.51 -4.97
C ALA A 119 14.55 -16.84 -6.36
N ARG A 120 13.64 -15.88 -6.65
CA ARG A 120 13.72 -15.09 -7.88
C ARG A 120 14.90 -14.12 -7.86
N MET A 121 15.17 -13.45 -6.73
CA MET A 121 16.36 -12.61 -6.55
C MET A 121 17.65 -13.41 -6.71
N ASP A 122 17.71 -14.64 -6.16
CA ASP A 122 18.86 -15.53 -6.26
C ASP A 122 19.08 -16.02 -7.69
N ARG A 123 17.99 -16.28 -8.43
CA ARG A 123 18.05 -16.74 -9.82
C ARG A 123 18.50 -15.66 -10.79
N ASP A 124 18.04 -14.43 -10.60
CA ASP A 124 18.42 -13.27 -11.43
C ASP A 124 18.64 -12.03 -10.56
N PRO A 125 19.79 -11.93 -9.90
CA PRO A 125 20.14 -10.76 -9.08
C PRO A 125 20.19 -9.46 -9.89
N ALA A 126 20.61 -9.55 -11.16
CA ALA A 126 20.75 -8.36 -12.01
C ALA A 126 19.38 -7.74 -12.34
N GLU A 127 18.36 -8.56 -12.63
CA GLU A 127 16.98 -8.09 -12.82
C GLU A 127 16.46 -7.42 -11.54
N ALA A 128 16.64 -8.08 -10.39
CA ALA A 128 16.19 -7.57 -9.10
C ALA A 128 16.88 -6.24 -8.73
N GLU A 129 18.19 -6.15 -8.89
CA GLU A 129 18.94 -4.90 -8.66
C GLU A 129 18.51 -3.77 -9.58
N LYS A 130 18.30 -4.07 -10.87
CA LYS A 130 17.79 -3.08 -11.83
C LYS A 130 16.45 -2.52 -11.38
N LEU A 131 15.54 -3.39 -10.91
CA LEU A 131 14.25 -3.00 -10.42
C LEU A 131 14.36 -2.09 -9.17
N VAL A 132 15.15 -2.50 -8.19
CA VAL A 132 15.37 -1.72 -6.97
C VAL A 132 16.00 -0.36 -7.29
N ARG A 133 16.97 -0.31 -8.18
CA ARG A 133 17.57 0.96 -8.63
C ARG A 133 16.55 1.85 -9.36
N GLN A 134 15.68 1.26 -10.17
CA GLN A 134 14.62 2.01 -10.86
C GLN A 134 13.65 2.67 -9.88
N VAL A 135 13.23 1.94 -8.85
CA VAL A 135 12.36 2.46 -7.78
C VAL A 135 13.08 3.54 -6.97
N ALA A 136 14.34 3.29 -6.59
CA ALA A 136 15.13 4.22 -5.79
C ALA A 136 15.56 5.49 -6.56
N ARG A 137 15.57 5.46 -7.89
CA ARG A 137 16.14 6.52 -8.74
C ARG A 137 15.54 7.91 -8.52
N ARG A 138 14.30 7.99 -8.10
CA ARG A 138 13.61 9.26 -7.80
C ARG A 138 13.74 9.68 -6.35
N GLY A 139 14.16 8.77 -5.45
CA GLY A 139 14.29 9.04 -4.01
C GLY A 139 12.96 9.38 -3.32
N GLU A 140 11.82 9.14 -4.00
CA GLU A 140 10.50 9.56 -3.55
C GLU A 140 9.81 8.55 -2.65
N PHE A 141 10.16 7.27 -2.80
CA PHE A 141 9.57 6.17 -2.04
C PHE A 141 10.59 5.53 -1.11
N GLN A 142 10.18 5.32 0.12
CA GLN A 142 10.96 4.60 1.13
C GLN A 142 10.46 3.16 1.22
N LEU A 143 11.41 2.23 1.35
CA LEU A 143 11.09 0.84 1.64
C LEU A 143 10.77 0.72 3.13
N GLU A 144 9.55 0.31 3.43
CA GLU A 144 9.05 0.08 4.79
C GLU A 144 8.60 -1.36 4.93
N GLY A 145 8.53 -1.84 6.18
CA GLY A 145 8.00 -3.15 6.50
C GLY A 145 8.80 -3.84 7.61
N GLU A 146 8.29 -4.97 8.05
CA GLU A 146 8.96 -5.78 9.06
C GLU A 146 10.00 -6.70 8.42
N SER A 147 11.18 -6.73 9.02
CA SER A 147 12.22 -7.69 8.66
C SER A 147 12.15 -8.97 9.50
N TYR A 148 12.68 -10.06 8.98
CA TYR A 148 12.89 -11.27 9.77
C TYR A 148 13.89 -11.02 10.91
N LYS A 149 13.59 -11.54 12.11
CA LYS A 149 14.54 -11.46 13.25
C LYS A 149 15.89 -12.11 12.95
N ARG A 150 15.88 -13.19 12.15
CA ARG A 150 17.09 -13.83 11.62
C ARG A 150 17.10 -13.61 10.12
N PRO A 151 18.14 -12.98 9.58
CA PRO A 151 18.27 -12.80 8.14
C PRO A 151 18.16 -14.13 7.39
N LYS A 152 17.58 -14.11 6.22
CA LYS A 152 17.38 -15.26 5.35
C LYS A 152 18.55 -15.48 4.38
N GLY A 153 19.38 -14.46 4.22
CA GLY A 153 20.57 -14.49 3.38
C GLY A 153 21.17 -13.10 3.20
N ASP A 154 22.27 -13.05 2.45
CA ASP A 154 22.96 -11.81 2.09
C ASP A 154 23.18 -11.74 0.58
N PRO A 155 22.22 -11.18 -0.17
CA PRO A 155 22.32 -10.98 -1.62
C PRO A 155 23.09 -9.70 -2.00
N GLY A 156 23.83 -9.11 -1.08
CA GLY A 156 24.49 -7.82 -1.24
C GLY A 156 23.66 -6.63 -0.75
N PRO A 157 24.31 -5.48 -0.53
CA PRO A 157 23.75 -4.36 0.22
C PRO A 157 22.48 -3.78 -0.39
N LEU A 158 22.34 -3.78 -1.72
CA LEU A 158 21.20 -3.22 -2.42
C LEU A 158 19.92 -4.06 -2.23
N LEU A 159 20.06 -5.38 -2.31
CA LEU A 159 18.93 -6.31 -2.19
C LEU A 159 18.68 -6.75 -0.74
N TYR A 160 19.63 -6.55 0.16
CA TYR A 160 19.53 -7.02 1.55
C TYR A 160 18.23 -6.62 2.27
N PRO A 161 17.76 -5.36 2.22
CA PRO A 161 16.51 -4.96 2.86
C PRO A 161 15.29 -5.71 2.29
N TRP A 162 15.22 -5.87 0.97
CA TRP A 162 14.13 -6.57 0.28
C TRP A 162 14.12 -8.06 0.57
N TYR A 163 15.30 -8.67 0.55
CA TYR A 163 15.51 -10.10 0.76
C TYR A 163 15.09 -10.54 2.17
N ASN A 164 15.35 -9.70 3.14
CA ASN A 164 15.11 -10.00 4.54
C ASN A 164 13.79 -9.43 5.09
N SER A 165 12.95 -8.87 4.24
CA SER A 165 11.61 -8.40 4.60
C SER A 165 10.64 -9.57 4.77
N ARG A 166 9.76 -9.46 5.79
CA ARG A 166 8.58 -10.33 5.98
C ARG A 166 7.39 -9.84 5.19
N GLN A 167 7.29 -8.54 5.07
CA GLN A 167 6.33 -7.75 4.30
C GLN A 167 7.02 -6.46 3.90
N PHE A 168 6.55 -5.80 2.87
CA PHE A 168 7.15 -4.54 2.43
C PHE A 168 6.13 -3.61 1.80
N SER A 169 6.40 -2.33 1.91
CA SER A 169 5.79 -1.30 1.10
C SER A 169 6.83 -0.29 0.62
N LEU A 170 6.60 0.24 -0.56
CA LEU A 170 7.23 1.42 -1.08
C LEU A 170 6.29 2.57 -0.80
N CYS A 171 6.60 3.35 0.20
CA CYS A 171 5.72 4.38 0.74
C CYS A 171 6.30 5.77 0.52
N ARG A 172 5.44 6.71 0.20
CA ARG A 172 5.70 8.14 0.22
C ARG A 172 4.67 8.83 1.08
N ASP A 173 5.15 9.57 2.08
CA ASP A 173 4.36 10.39 2.96
C ASP A 173 4.41 11.85 2.52
N GLU A 174 3.27 12.54 2.56
CA GLU A 174 3.16 13.96 2.30
C GLU A 174 2.17 14.63 3.26
N ASN A 175 2.38 15.91 3.52
CA ASN A 175 1.48 16.70 4.36
C ASN A 175 0.14 16.95 3.64
N CYS A 176 -0.95 17.00 4.41
CA CYS A 176 -2.28 17.37 3.93
C CYS A 176 -2.37 18.88 3.67
N GLU A 177 -1.61 19.37 2.70
CA GLU A 177 -1.49 20.79 2.32
C GLU A 177 -1.53 20.92 0.78
N GLY A 178 -1.79 22.14 0.31
CA GLY A 178 -1.70 22.50 -1.11
C GLY A 178 -2.43 21.51 -2.04
N PRO A 179 -1.71 20.72 -2.84
CA PRO A 179 -2.28 19.80 -3.82
C PRO A 179 -3.27 18.79 -3.25
N TYR A 180 -3.15 18.44 -1.96
CA TYR A 180 -4.08 17.53 -1.29
C TYR A 180 -5.55 17.98 -1.39
N PHE A 181 -5.80 19.29 -1.37
CA PHE A 181 -7.14 19.86 -1.43
C PHE A 181 -7.63 20.21 -2.84
N THR A 182 -6.91 19.80 -3.87
CA THR A 182 -7.19 20.11 -5.27
C THR A 182 -7.24 18.88 -6.16
N ALA A 183 -7.68 19.04 -7.40
CA ALA A 183 -7.65 17.96 -8.41
C ALA A 183 -6.22 17.48 -8.73
N GLU A 184 -5.20 18.24 -8.37
CA GLU A 184 -3.79 17.85 -8.56
C GLU A 184 -3.39 16.62 -7.74
N LEU A 185 -4.10 16.32 -6.63
CA LEU A 185 -3.83 15.13 -5.83
C LEU A 185 -3.91 13.85 -6.66
N ARG A 186 -4.93 13.73 -7.51
CA ARG A 186 -5.09 12.59 -8.40
C ARG A 186 -3.86 12.39 -9.28
N ASP A 187 -3.44 13.46 -9.95
CA ASP A 187 -2.32 13.41 -10.90
C ASP A 187 -1.02 13.10 -10.17
N ARG A 188 -0.82 13.68 -8.99
CA ARG A 188 0.34 13.43 -8.14
C ARG A 188 0.47 11.97 -7.71
N VAL A 189 -0.62 11.38 -7.24
CA VAL A 189 -0.65 9.95 -6.86
C VAL A 189 -0.45 9.06 -8.07
N LEU A 190 -1.11 9.36 -9.19
CA LEU A 190 -0.97 8.61 -10.43
C LEU A 190 0.48 8.62 -10.95
N GLU A 191 1.11 9.81 -11.01
CA GLU A 191 2.51 9.95 -11.43
C GLU A 191 3.47 9.20 -10.48
N GLY A 192 3.18 9.18 -9.19
CA GLY A 192 3.93 8.38 -8.22
C GLY A 192 3.75 6.87 -8.41
N TRP A 193 2.57 6.38 -8.77
CA TRP A 193 2.32 4.95 -8.97
C TRP A 193 2.89 4.39 -10.28
N LYS A 194 2.98 5.18 -11.34
CA LYS A 194 3.51 4.74 -12.65
C LYS A 194 4.88 4.06 -12.55
N PRO A 195 5.89 4.63 -11.88
CA PRO A 195 7.20 3.99 -11.75
C PRO A 195 7.20 2.72 -10.88
N LEU A 196 6.15 2.50 -10.08
CA LEU A 196 6.00 1.31 -9.23
C LEU A 196 5.33 0.13 -9.97
N ALA A 197 4.69 0.36 -11.11
CA ALA A 197 4.01 -0.69 -11.86
C ALA A 197 4.93 -1.86 -12.31
N PRO A 198 6.20 -1.64 -12.71
CA PRO A 198 7.14 -2.73 -12.96
C PRO A 198 7.42 -3.58 -11.71
N ALA A 199 7.55 -2.96 -10.53
CA ALA A 199 7.77 -3.66 -9.27
C ALA A 199 6.55 -4.50 -8.88
N SER A 200 5.33 -3.97 -9.03
CA SER A 200 4.10 -4.74 -8.80
C SER A 200 4.03 -5.98 -9.68
N ARG A 201 4.31 -5.85 -10.98
CA ARG A 201 4.34 -6.99 -11.91
C ARG A 201 5.41 -8.02 -11.55
N TRP A 202 6.59 -7.56 -11.14
CA TRP A 202 7.68 -8.44 -10.76
C TRP A 202 7.33 -9.28 -9.52
N VAL A 203 6.69 -8.65 -8.52
CA VAL A 203 6.19 -9.34 -7.30
C VAL A 203 5.09 -10.34 -7.64
N GLU A 204 4.13 -9.97 -8.50
CA GLU A 204 3.09 -10.91 -8.96
C GLU A 204 3.69 -12.11 -9.71
N ALA A 205 4.64 -11.86 -10.60
CA ALA A 205 5.32 -12.92 -11.32
C ALA A 205 6.10 -13.85 -10.38
N ALA A 206 6.77 -13.30 -9.37
CA ALA A 206 7.48 -14.10 -8.37
C ALA A 206 6.52 -14.96 -7.54
N ALA A 207 5.35 -14.43 -7.17
CA ALA A 207 4.32 -15.19 -6.45
C ALA A 207 3.80 -16.39 -7.27
N ALA A 208 3.81 -16.28 -8.61
CA ALA A 208 3.42 -17.35 -9.53
C ALA A 208 4.54 -18.34 -9.84
N ASP A 209 5.80 -18.06 -9.48
CA ASP A 209 6.93 -18.98 -9.69
C ASP A 209 6.71 -20.32 -8.95
N PRO A 210 7.34 -21.41 -9.36
CA PRO A 210 7.37 -22.67 -8.62
C PRO A 210 7.87 -22.49 -7.18
N SER A 211 7.42 -23.35 -6.28
CA SER A 211 7.95 -23.35 -4.91
C SER A 211 9.45 -23.68 -4.94
N PRO A 212 10.29 -22.98 -4.19
CA PRO A 212 11.70 -23.34 -4.09
C PRO A 212 11.86 -24.69 -3.37
N ASP A 213 12.86 -25.46 -3.76
CA ASP A 213 13.10 -26.82 -3.25
C ASP A 213 13.41 -26.88 -1.75
N HIS A 214 13.86 -25.74 -1.17
CA HIS A 214 14.16 -25.60 0.26
C HIS A 214 13.48 -24.34 0.82
N MET A 215 12.57 -24.51 1.77
CA MET A 215 11.98 -23.45 2.58
C MET A 215 12.64 -23.36 3.95
#